data_99bed30cfdeb985b5f5d10656cb76fcf
#
_entry.id   99bed30cfdeb985b5f5d10656cb76fcf
#
_cell.length_a   1.000
_cell.length_b   1.000
_cell.length_c   1.000
_cell.angle_alpha   90.00
_cell.angle_beta   90.00
_cell.angle_gamma   90.00
#
_symmetry.space_group_name_H-M   'P 1'
#
loop_
_entity.id
_entity.type
_entity.pdbx_description
1 polymer ?
#
loop_
_entity_poly.entity_id
_entity_poly.type
_entity_poly.pdbx_seq_one_letter_code
_entity_poly.pdbx_strand_id
1 'polypeptide(L)'
;MTNVVEKPTARPVTPVGILAQQLESIVKKLDQLPDLPADLKENLNQAWLLAAGLDPYLEKYTTDESPALAALAKKTAHEAWTQRFSEGATVRPLEQEMLSGHVEGQTLKMFLHMTKAKRVLEIGMFTGYSALAMAEALPSDGELVACEVDPYTAEFAQAAFSQSSHGSKIRVELGAALETLNRLAAAGETFDFVFIDADKREYVEYFHSLLDKNLLAPEGFICVDNTLLQGQVYLPATEHTPNGAAIAEFNRVVAADSRVEQVLLPLRDGLTIIRRLRA
;
A
#
# COMPACT_ATOMS: atom_id res chain seq x y z
N MET A 1 -0.95 4.71 37.76
CA MET A 1 -0.12 3.79 36.96
C MET A 1 -0.89 3.56 35.68
N THR A 2 -0.56 4.32 34.64
CA THR A 2 -1.14 4.15 33.30
C THR A 2 -0.53 2.90 32.69
N ASN A 3 -1.34 1.85 32.52
CA ASN A 3 -0.96 0.70 31.70
C ASN A 3 -0.65 1.21 30.30
N VAL A 4 0.64 1.34 30.01
CA VAL A 4 1.10 1.47 28.62
C VAL A 4 0.83 0.11 27.99
N VAL A 5 -0.26 -0.02 27.24
CA VAL A 5 -0.48 -1.17 26.39
C VAL A 5 0.61 -1.08 25.33
N GLU A 6 1.61 -1.99 25.43
CA GLU A 6 2.67 -2.08 24.42
C GLU A 6 2.00 -2.31 23.05
N LYS A 7 2.42 -1.50 22.09
CA LYS A 7 1.99 -1.65 20.69
C LYS A 7 2.37 -3.06 20.23
N PRO A 8 1.45 -3.87 19.70
CA PRO A 8 1.84 -5.15 19.11
C PRO A 8 2.89 -4.90 18.04
N THR A 9 4.00 -5.62 18.12
CA THR A 9 5.09 -5.48 17.14
C THR A 9 4.57 -5.91 15.79
N ALA A 10 4.48 -4.98 14.86
CA ALA A 10 4.04 -5.27 13.49
C ALA A 10 5.01 -6.26 12.83
N ARG A 11 4.48 -7.25 12.10
CA ARG A 11 5.32 -8.15 11.31
C ARG A 11 5.92 -7.42 10.10
N PRO A 12 7.12 -7.81 9.64
CA PRO A 12 7.66 -7.23 8.42
C PRO A 12 6.81 -7.62 7.20
N VAL A 13 6.52 -6.63 6.36
CA VAL A 13 5.73 -6.80 5.13
C VAL A 13 6.53 -6.47 3.87
N THR A 14 7.74 -5.93 4.02
CA THR A 14 8.64 -5.66 2.90
C THR A 14 9.59 -6.85 2.66
N PRO A 15 10.02 -7.13 1.40
CA PRO A 15 11.01 -8.18 1.15
C PRO A 15 12.29 -8.02 1.98
N VAL A 16 12.76 -6.76 2.13
CA VAL A 16 13.96 -6.46 2.92
C VAL A 16 13.72 -6.66 4.41
N GLY A 17 12.57 -6.26 4.94
CA GLY A 17 12.22 -6.48 6.34
C GLY A 17 12.10 -7.97 6.69
N ILE A 18 11.54 -8.78 5.78
CA ILE A 18 11.47 -10.24 5.92
C ILE A 18 12.88 -10.85 5.91
N LEU A 19 13.74 -10.41 4.98
CA LEU A 19 15.14 -10.83 4.93
C LEU A 19 15.88 -10.47 6.22
N ALA A 20 15.68 -9.26 6.75
CA ALA A 20 16.27 -8.81 8.00
C ALA A 20 15.88 -9.71 9.18
N GLN A 21 14.60 -10.08 9.28
CA GLN A 21 14.09 -10.98 10.32
C GLN A 21 14.68 -12.38 10.19
N GLN A 22 14.82 -12.90 8.97
CA GLN A 22 15.46 -14.21 8.73
C GLN A 22 16.94 -14.17 9.12
N LEU A 23 17.68 -13.14 8.70
CA LEU A 23 19.08 -12.96 9.07
C LEU A 23 19.27 -12.82 10.59
N GLU A 24 18.42 -12.06 11.28
CA GLU A 24 18.43 -11.94 12.73
C GLU A 24 18.30 -13.31 13.40
N SER A 25 17.35 -14.13 12.93
CA SER A 25 17.15 -15.48 13.45
C SER A 25 18.38 -16.36 13.25
N ILE A 26 19.06 -16.26 12.11
CA ILE A 26 20.29 -17.00 11.81
C ILE A 26 21.42 -16.52 12.73
N VAL A 27 21.65 -15.21 12.84
CA VAL A 27 22.69 -14.63 13.73
C VAL A 27 22.51 -15.13 15.16
N LYS A 28 21.29 -15.04 15.72
CA LYS A 28 20.98 -15.51 17.08
C LYS A 28 21.27 -17.00 17.29
N LYS A 29 21.06 -17.85 16.28
CA LYS A 29 21.37 -19.29 16.36
C LYS A 29 22.87 -19.52 16.29
N LEU A 30 23.57 -18.81 15.43
CA LEU A 30 25.02 -18.95 15.24
C LEU A 30 25.82 -18.43 16.43
N ASP A 31 25.31 -17.44 17.19
CA ASP A 31 25.92 -16.98 18.45
C ASP A 31 26.02 -18.06 19.51
N GLN A 32 25.22 -19.13 19.40
CA GLN A 32 25.24 -20.26 20.32
C GLN A 32 26.22 -21.36 19.92
N LEU A 33 26.86 -21.25 18.74
CA LEU A 33 27.83 -22.23 18.25
C LEU A 33 29.27 -21.83 18.65
N PRO A 34 30.02 -22.70 19.34
CA PRO A 34 31.33 -22.35 19.93
C PRO A 34 32.43 -22.18 18.84
N ASP A 35 32.36 -22.86 17.70
CA ASP A 35 33.45 -23.00 16.77
C ASP A 35 33.16 -22.35 15.40
N LEU A 36 32.40 -21.26 15.39
CA LEU A 36 32.09 -20.53 14.14
C LEU A 36 33.29 -19.66 13.71
N PRO A 37 33.72 -19.71 12.43
CA PRO A 37 34.73 -18.79 11.90
C PRO A 37 34.33 -17.32 12.13
N ALA A 38 35.27 -16.52 12.67
CA ALA A 38 34.99 -15.13 13.05
C ALA A 38 34.56 -14.27 11.86
N ASP A 39 35.15 -14.49 10.69
CA ASP A 39 34.85 -13.81 9.44
C ASP A 39 33.43 -14.11 8.93
N LEU A 40 32.97 -15.35 9.08
CA LEU A 40 31.60 -15.73 8.73
C LEU A 40 30.57 -15.02 9.63
N LYS A 41 30.84 -14.97 10.93
CA LYS A 41 29.98 -14.27 11.89
C LYS A 41 29.92 -12.78 11.59
N GLU A 42 31.07 -12.16 11.32
CA GLU A 42 31.15 -10.74 10.97
C GLU A 42 30.37 -10.42 9.68
N ASN A 43 30.59 -11.19 8.61
CA ASN A 43 29.88 -11.01 7.33
C ASN A 43 28.38 -11.14 7.49
N LEU A 44 27.90 -12.11 8.29
CA LEU A 44 26.47 -12.29 8.51
C LEU A 44 25.86 -11.14 9.32
N ASN A 45 26.57 -10.65 10.35
CA ASN A 45 26.15 -9.47 11.10
C ASN A 45 26.07 -8.24 10.21
N GLN A 46 27.04 -8.03 9.32
CA GLN A 46 27.01 -6.91 8.38
C GLN A 46 25.83 -7.03 7.42
N ALA A 47 25.54 -8.22 6.87
CA ALA A 47 24.39 -8.45 6.01
C ALA A 47 23.05 -8.17 6.75
N TRP A 48 22.94 -8.63 7.99
CA TRP A 48 21.79 -8.34 8.82
C TRP A 48 21.61 -6.85 9.09
N LEU A 49 22.67 -6.14 9.50
CA LEU A 49 22.62 -4.69 9.77
C LEU A 49 22.24 -3.90 8.52
N LEU A 50 22.75 -4.32 7.36
CA LEU A 50 22.42 -3.66 6.08
C LEU A 50 20.93 -3.83 5.75
N ALA A 51 20.37 -5.01 5.91
CA ALA A 51 18.95 -5.27 5.67
C ALA A 51 18.05 -4.61 6.73
N ALA A 52 18.39 -4.73 8.02
CA ALA A 52 17.60 -4.21 9.13
C ALA A 52 17.62 -2.67 9.22
N GLY A 53 18.64 -2.03 8.67
CA GLY A 53 18.80 -0.58 8.73
C GLY A 53 17.99 0.19 7.70
N LEU A 54 17.53 -0.45 6.61
CA LEU A 54 16.93 0.26 5.48
C LEU A 54 15.59 0.92 5.86
N ASP A 55 14.60 0.15 6.28
CA ASP A 55 13.27 0.68 6.58
C ASP A 55 13.29 1.76 7.68
N PRO A 56 13.99 1.58 8.82
CA PRO A 56 14.11 2.63 9.83
C PRO A 56 14.84 3.89 9.33
N TYR A 57 15.80 3.74 8.41
CA TYR A 57 16.49 4.88 7.83
C TYR A 57 15.56 5.69 6.92
N LEU A 58 14.77 5.01 6.08
CA LEU A 58 13.78 5.67 5.22
C LEU A 58 12.73 6.41 6.05
N GLU A 59 12.18 5.77 7.08
CA GLU A 59 11.25 6.40 8.03
C GLU A 59 11.84 7.68 8.65
N LYS A 60 13.07 7.60 9.12
CA LYS A 60 13.75 8.72 9.81
C LYS A 60 14.00 9.93 8.92
N TYR A 61 14.24 9.71 7.62
CA TYR A 61 14.62 10.77 6.68
C TYR A 61 13.52 11.14 5.69
N THR A 62 12.33 10.60 5.87
CA THR A 62 11.12 11.04 5.19
C THR A 62 10.45 12.15 6.00
N THR A 63 9.87 13.16 5.35
CA THR A 63 9.12 14.24 6.00
C THR A 63 8.04 13.66 6.91
N ASP A 64 7.96 14.14 8.14
CA ASP A 64 7.01 13.67 9.15
C ASP A 64 5.56 13.69 8.64
N GLU A 65 4.79 12.71 9.10
CA GLU A 65 3.35 12.67 8.84
C GLU A 65 2.64 13.83 9.54
N SER A 66 1.52 14.26 8.96
CA SER A 66 0.66 15.24 9.62
C SER A 66 0.09 14.68 10.92
N PRO A 67 -0.33 15.54 11.87
CA PRO A 67 -0.99 15.08 13.10
C PRO A 67 -2.24 14.22 12.84
N ALA A 68 -2.96 14.46 11.73
CA ALA A 68 -4.14 13.69 11.36
C ALA A 68 -3.75 12.28 10.89
N LEU A 69 -2.71 12.15 10.05
CA LEU A 69 -2.17 10.86 9.60
C LEU A 69 -1.60 10.06 10.78
N ALA A 70 -0.81 10.70 11.65
CA ALA A 70 -0.27 10.05 12.84
C ALA A 70 -1.36 9.53 13.79
N ALA A 71 -2.44 10.31 13.97
CA ALA A 71 -3.58 9.89 14.77
C ALA A 71 -4.32 8.70 14.14
N LEU A 72 -4.50 8.72 12.82
CA LEU A 72 -5.14 7.62 12.06
C LEU A 72 -4.28 6.35 12.11
N ALA A 73 -2.98 6.44 11.86
CA ALA A 73 -2.06 5.31 11.95
C ALA A 73 -2.07 4.69 13.36
N LYS A 74 -2.01 5.54 14.39
CA LYS A 74 -2.11 5.09 15.78
C LYS A 74 -3.43 4.39 16.07
N LYS A 75 -4.56 4.94 15.63
CA LYS A 75 -5.88 4.34 15.82
C LYS A 75 -5.97 2.98 15.12
N THR A 76 -5.49 2.87 13.88
CA THR A 76 -5.44 1.62 13.11
C THR A 76 -4.60 0.55 13.82
N ALA A 77 -3.43 0.92 14.35
CA ALA A 77 -2.54 0.00 15.06
C ALA A 77 -3.09 -0.50 16.40
N HIS A 78 -4.05 0.19 17.01
CA HIS A 78 -4.66 -0.21 18.29
C HIS A 78 -6.04 -0.86 18.12
N GLU A 79 -6.56 -0.93 16.89
CA GLU A 79 -7.85 -1.60 16.62
C GLU A 79 -7.70 -3.12 16.78
N ALA A 80 -8.71 -3.73 17.39
CA ALA A 80 -8.72 -5.17 17.65
C ALA A 80 -9.23 -5.96 16.43
N TRP A 81 -8.52 -5.89 15.31
CA TRP A 81 -8.96 -6.43 13.99
C TRP A 81 -9.43 -7.87 14.04
N THR A 82 -8.70 -8.75 14.73
CA THR A 82 -9.10 -10.16 14.89
C THR A 82 -10.44 -10.30 15.59
N GLN A 83 -10.68 -9.47 16.63
CA GLN A 83 -11.96 -9.46 17.33
C GLN A 83 -13.07 -8.92 16.44
N ARG A 84 -12.85 -7.85 15.69
CA ARG A 84 -13.84 -7.30 14.75
C ARG A 84 -14.28 -8.32 13.72
N PHE A 85 -13.34 -9.08 13.19
CA PHE A 85 -13.68 -10.16 12.27
C PHE A 85 -14.48 -11.28 12.96
N SER A 86 -14.08 -11.72 14.16
CA SER A 86 -14.80 -12.75 14.90
C SER A 86 -16.22 -12.35 15.31
N GLU A 87 -16.47 -11.06 15.50
CA GLU A 87 -17.79 -10.46 15.79
C GLU A 87 -18.63 -10.25 14.52
N GLY A 88 -18.06 -10.50 13.31
CA GLY A 88 -18.72 -10.26 12.03
C GLY A 88 -18.83 -8.78 11.65
N ALA A 89 -18.06 -7.91 12.30
CA ALA A 89 -18.04 -6.47 12.01
C ALA A 89 -17.32 -6.18 10.68
N THR A 90 -16.29 -6.97 10.32
CA THR A 90 -15.58 -6.85 9.05
C THR A 90 -15.88 -8.03 8.13
N VAL A 91 -15.91 -7.80 6.81
CA VAL A 91 -16.26 -8.81 5.81
C VAL A 91 -15.13 -9.83 5.57
N ARG A 92 -13.93 -9.53 6.02
CA ARG A 92 -12.73 -10.39 5.90
C ARG A 92 -11.79 -10.14 7.07
N PRO A 93 -10.83 -11.06 7.33
CA PRO A 93 -9.74 -10.79 8.28
C PRO A 93 -8.94 -9.56 7.82
N LEU A 94 -8.71 -8.63 8.75
CA LEU A 94 -7.92 -7.42 8.52
C LEU A 94 -6.78 -7.37 9.55
N GLU A 95 -5.70 -6.69 9.18
CA GLU A 95 -4.49 -6.54 9.99
C GLU A 95 -4.00 -5.09 9.93
N GLN A 96 -3.32 -4.63 10.99
CA GLN A 96 -2.72 -3.28 11.02
C GLN A 96 -1.69 -3.06 9.91
N GLU A 97 -1.03 -4.12 9.49
CA GLU A 97 0.01 -4.13 8.45
C GLU A 97 -0.51 -3.84 7.05
N MET A 98 -1.84 -3.83 6.85
CA MET A 98 -2.48 -3.40 5.60
C MET A 98 -2.43 -1.87 5.42
N LEU A 99 -1.93 -1.13 6.42
CA LEU A 99 -1.78 0.32 6.32
C LEU A 99 -0.58 0.66 5.41
N SER A 100 -0.78 1.53 4.42
CA SER A 100 0.29 2.03 3.54
C SER A 100 1.47 2.63 4.33
N GLY A 101 1.17 3.40 5.37
CA GLY A 101 2.17 3.95 6.29
C GLY A 101 2.91 5.18 5.76
N HIS A 102 3.84 5.67 6.58
CA HIS A 102 4.46 6.98 6.46
C HIS A 102 5.21 7.19 5.14
N VAL A 103 6.17 6.31 4.82
CA VAL A 103 7.02 6.48 3.62
C VAL A 103 6.22 6.43 2.34
N GLU A 104 5.26 5.51 2.26
CA GLU A 104 4.41 5.39 1.08
C GLU A 104 3.41 6.53 0.97
N GLY A 105 2.74 6.91 2.07
CA GLY A 105 1.84 8.06 2.07
C GLY A 105 2.55 9.34 1.63
N GLN A 106 3.78 9.58 2.09
CA GLN A 106 4.58 10.73 1.66
C GLN A 106 5.01 10.62 0.19
N THR A 107 5.28 9.40 -0.30
CA THR A 107 5.58 9.17 -1.72
C THR A 107 4.38 9.49 -2.60
N LEU A 108 3.18 9.04 -2.23
CA LEU A 108 1.94 9.35 -2.93
C LEU A 108 1.69 10.87 -2.98
N LYS A 109 1.90 11.57 -1.85
CA LYS A 109 1.83 13.05 -1.82
C LYS A 109 2.77 13.68 -2.84
N MET A 110 4.03 13.22 -2.90
CA MET A 110 5.01 13.73 -3.86
C MET A 110 4.57 13.46 -5.31
N PHE A 111 4.01 12.29 -5.61
CA PHE A 111 3.49 12.01 -6.95
C PHE A 111 2.35 12.95 -7.34
N LEU A 112 1.42 13.24 -6.43
CA LEU A 112 0.35 14.17 -6.71
C LEU A 112 0.86 15.59 -6.97
N HIS A 113 1.86 16.04 -6.22
CA HIS A 113 2.51 17.34 -6.46
C HIS A 113 3.22 17.39 -7.82
N MET A 114 3.94 16.32 -8.19
CA MET A 114 4.67 16.22 -9.47
C MET A 114 3.72 16.17 -10.67
N THR A 115 2.65 15.39 -10.58
CA THR A 115 1.65 15.23 -11.64
C THR A 115 0.63 16.35 -11.67
N LYS A 116 0.55 17.18 -10.62
CA LYS A 116 -0.47 18.23 -10.43
C LYS A 116 -1.89 17.66 -10.51
N ALA A 117 -2.07 16.44 -10.01
CA ALA A 117 -3.35 15.76 -10.04
C ALA A 117 -4.40 16.53 -9.26
N LYS A 118 -5.62 16.58 -9.81
CA LYS A 118 -6.82 17.15 -9.17
C LYS A 118 -7.90 16.09 -8.94
N ARG A 119 -7.96 15.11 -9.81
CA ARG A 119 -8.92 14.00 -9.76
C ARG A 119 -8.17 12.72 -9.45
N VAL A 120 -8.39 12.17 -8.27
CA VAL A 120 -7.72 10.95 -7.79
C VAL A 120 -8.74 9.84 -7.55
N LEU A 121 -8.41 8.63 -7.96
CA LEU A 121 -9.16 7.43 -7.64
C LEU A 121 -8.28 6.50 -6.80
N GLU A 122 -8.82 6.01 -5.69
CA GLU A 122 -8.21 4.96 -4.88
C GLU A 122 -9.06 3.70 -4.93
N ILE A 123 -8.45 2.56 -5.21
CA ILE A 123 -9.09 1.25 -5.23
C ILE A 123 -8.54 0.42 -4.07
N GLY A 124 -9.35 0.30 -3.00
CA GLY A 124 -8.94 -0.27 -1.71
C GLY A 124 -8.44 0.79 -0.75
N MET A 125 -9.34 1.30 0.09
CA MET A 125 -9.04 2.40 1.01
C MET A 125 -8.59 1.92 2.39
N PHE A 126 -9.07 0.78 2.85
CA PHE A 126 -8.89 0.30 4.23
C PHE A 126 -9.31 1.38 5.24
N THR A 127 -8.43 1.77 6.18
CA THR A 127 -8.73 2.81 7.19
C THR A 127 -8.51 4.23 6.68
N GLY A 128 -8.13 4.41 5.39
CA GLY A 128 -8.07 5.70 4.71
C GLY A 128 -6.77 6.48 4.89
N TYR A 129 -5.67 5.82 5.26
CA TYR A 129 -4.38 6.51 5.44
C TYR A 129 -3.84 7.08 4.12
N SER A 130 -3.76 6.27 3.07
CA SER A 130 -3.34 6.70 1.73
C SER A 130 -4.30 7.74 1.13
N ALA A 131 -5.64 7.54 1.30
CA ALA A 131 -6.64 8.53 0.89
C ALA A 131 -6.42 9.89 1.54
N LEU A 132 -6.20 9.91 2.85
CA LEU A 132 -5.96 11.16 3.59
C LEU A 132 -4.62 11.80 3.22
N ALA A 133 -3.56 10.98 3.06
CA ALA A 133 -2.26 11.47 2.60
C ALA A 133 -2.35 12.12 1.22
N MET A 134 -3.02 11.48 0.27
CA MET A 134 -3.26 12.04 -1.06
C MET A 134 -4.13 13.30 -1.00
N ALA A 135 -5.19 13.31 -0.18
CA ALA A 135 -6.06 14.48 -0.02
C ALA A 135 -5.35 15.71 0.55
N GLU A 136 -4.33 15.52 1.39
CA GLU A 136 -3.48 16.60 1.89
C GLU A 136 -2.67 17.28 0.76
N ALA A 137 -2.28 16.52 -0.26
CA ALA A 137 -1.53 17.03 -1.41
C ALA A 137 -2.42 17.65 -2.50
N LEU A 138 -3.71 17.32 -2.51
CA LEU A 138 -4.66 17.86 -3.49
C LEU A 138 -4.88 19.38 -3.31
N PRO A 139 -5.05 20.13 -4.43
CA PRO A 139 -5.45 21.54 -4.35
C PRO A 139 -6.87 21.69 -3.73
N SER A 140 -7.27 22.92 -3.47
CA SER A 140 -8.58 23.21 -2.84
C SER A 140 -9.78 22.76 -3.68
N ASP A 141 -9.61 22.69 -5.01
CA ASP A 141 -10.59 22.25 -5.99
C ASP A 141 -10.39 20.77 -6.40
N GLY A 142 -9.52 20.04 -5.69
CA GLY A 142 -9.26 18.65 -5.96
C GLY A 142 -10.21 17.70 -5.22
N GLU A 143 -10.44 16.52 -5.81
CA GLU A 143 -11.29 15.47 -5.26
C GLU A 143 -10.60 14.10 -5.35
N LEU A 144 -10.79 13.29 -4.32
CA LEU A 144 -10.40 11.90 -4.27
C LEU A 144 -11.65 11.03 -4.09
N VAL A 145 -11.81 10.05 -4.97
CA VAL A 145 -12.82 8.99 -4.86
C VAL A 145 -12.13 7.74 -4.32
N ALA A 146 -12.58 7.24 -3.17
CA ALA A 146 -12.01 6.06 -2.53
C ALA A 146 -13.01 4.90 -2.53
N CYS A 147 -12.66 3.77 -3.14
CA CYS A 147 -13.46 2.55 -3.14
C CYS A 147 -13.11 1.70 -1.92
N GLU A 148 -14.13 1.28 -1.16
CA GLU A 148 -13.96 0.38 -0.03
C GLU A 148 -15.13 -0.62 0.02
N VAL A 149 -14.82 -1.90 0.24
CA VAL A 149 -15.83 -2.96 0.28
C VAL A 149 -16.35 -3.23 1.69
N ASP A 150 -15.55 -2.92 2.71
CA ASP A 150 -15.86 -3.20 4.10
C ASP A 150 -16.54 -1.98 4.76
N PRO A 151 -17.81 -2.10 5.19
CA PRO A 151 -18.52 -0.99 5.83
C PRO A 151 -17.86 -0.49 7.12
N TYR A 152 -17.25 -1.41 7.90
CA TYR A 152 -16.58 -1.04 9.15
C TYR A 152 -15.36 -0.15 8.90
N THR A 153 -14.50 -0.52 7.94
CA THR A 153 -13.34 0.30 7.59
C THR A 153 -13.74 1.61 6.94
N ALA A 154 -14.79 1.62 6.13
CA ALA A 154 -15.32 2.85 5.55
C ALA A 154 -15.80 3.84 6.62
N GLU A 155 -16.55 3.38 7.62
CA GLU A 155 -16.99 4.22 8.75
C GLU A 155 -15.79 4.68 9.61
N PHE A 156 -14.85 3.78 9.85
CA PHE A 156 -13.60 4.08 10.58
C PHE A 156 -12.81 5.20 9.90
N ALA A 157 -12.65 5.13 8.58
CA ALA A 157 -11.97 6.13 7.77
C ALA A 157 -12.71 7.47 7.77
N GLN A 158 -14.04 7.47 7.54
CA GLN A 158 -14.86 8.68 7.54
C GLN A 158 -14.80 9.42 8.88
N ALA A 159 -14.77 8.69 10.00
CA ALA A 159 -14.59 9.28 11.32
C ALA A 159 -13.23 9.99 11.46
N ALA A 160 -12.16 9.45 10.86
CA ALA A 160 -10.85 10.11 10.83
C ALA A 160 -10.84 11.32 9.88
N PHE A 161 -11.47 11.20 8.70
CA PHE A 161 -11.57 12.30 7.73
C PHE A 161 -12.30 13.52 8.30
N SER A 162 -13.33 13.30 9.10
CA SER A 162 -14.06 14.40 9.75
C SER A 162 -13.21 15.24 10.71
N GLN A 163 -12.07 14.73 11.16
CA GLN A 163 -11.11 15.42 12.03
C GLN A 163 -10.00 16.14 11.25
N SER A 164 -9.98 16.00 9.92
CA SER A 164 -8.97 16.63 9.06
C SER A 164 -9.61 17.73 8.21
N SER A 165 -8.90 18.85 8.03
CA SER A 165 -9.29 19.92 7.10
C SER A 165 -9.30 19.46 5.63
N HIS A 166 -8.66 18.32 5.32
CA HIS A 166 -8.59 17.75 3.98
C HIS A 166 -9.60 16.63 3.73
N GLY A 167 -10.25 16.15 4.78
CA GLY A 167 -11.21 15.03 4.69
C GLY A 167 -12.42 15.31 3.79
N SER A 168 -12.83 16.58 3.67
CA SER A 168 -13.92 16.99 2.77
C SER A 168 -13.63 16.79 1.28
N LYS A 169 -12.36 16.58 0.89
CA LYS A 169 -11.97 16.25 -0.48
C LYS A 169 -12.15 14.77 -0.83
N ILE A 170 -12.46 13.93 0.17
CA ILE A 170 -12.54 12.47 0.00
C ILE A 170 -14.01 12.05 -0.08
N ARG A 171 -14.38 11.42 -1.19
CA ARG A 171 -15.67 10.78 -1.42
C ARG A 171 -15.50 9.26 -1.33
N VAL A 172 -16.11 8.65 -0.33
CA VAL A 172 -16.04 7.20 -0.14
C VAL A 172 -17.18 6.52 -0.89
N GLU A 173 -16.82 5.56 -1.75
CA GLU A 173 -17.73 4.69 -2.49
C GLU A 173 -17.70 3.29 -1.86
N LEU A 174 -18.75 2.96 -1.13
CA LEU A 174 -18.90 1.66 -0.47
C LEU A 174 -19.41 0.61 -1.46
N GLY A 175 -18.73 -0.53 -1.53
CA GLY A 175 -19.11 -1.69 -2.35
C GLY A 175 -17.96 -2.22 -3.20
N ALA A 176 -18.27 -3.19 -4.08
CA ALA A 176 -17.28 -3.78 -4.96
C ALA A 176 -16.68 -2.73 -5.92
N ALA A 177 -15.35 -2.67 -5.98
CA ALA A 177 -14.66 -1.63 -6.74
C ALA A 177 -15.00 -1.71 -8.24
N LEU A 178 -15.10 -2.90 -8.84
CA LEU A 178 -15.46 -3.05 -10.26
C LEU A 178 -16.84 -2.49 -10.59
N GLU A 179 -17.82 -2.60 -9.67
CA GLU A 179 -19.14 -1.98 -9.83
C GLU A 179 -19.04 -0.46 -9.76
N THR A 180 -18.25 0.05 -8.83
CA THR A 180 -17.97 1.49 -8.71
C THR A 180 -17.29 2.02 -9.98
N LEU A 181 -16.26 1.34 -10.49
CA LEU A 181 -15.61 1.71 -11.76
C LEU A 181 -16.60 1.75 -12.93
N ASN A 182 -17.55 0.83 -13.00
CA ASN A 182 -18.60 0.85 -14.02
C ASN A 182 -19.50 2.08 -13.89
N ARG A 183 -19.91 2.45 -12.68
CA ARG A 183 -20.73 3.65 -12.45
C ARG A 183 -19.98 4.93 -12.79
N LEU A 184 -18.71 5.05 -12.39
CA LEU A 184 -17.85 6.20 -12.69
C LEU A 184 -17.64 6.35 -14.20
N ALA A 185 -17.39 5.25 -14.91
CA ALA A 185 -17.25 5.26 -16.36
C ALA A 185 -18.54 5.67 -17.06
N ALA A 186 -19.70 5.15 -16.62
CA ALA A 186 -21.00 5.54 -17.16
C ALA A 186 -21.33 7.01 -16.93
N ALA A 187 -20.80 7.61 -15.84
CA ALA A 187 -20.90 9.05 -15.55
C ALA A 187 -19.89 9.90 -16.33
N GLY A 188 -18.98 9.28 -17.11
CA GLY A 188 -17.94 9.97 -17.87
C GLY A 188 -16.83 10.57 -17.02
N GLU A 189 -16.62 10.03 -15.79
CA GLU A 189 -15.55 10.50 -14.91
C GLU A 189 -14.18 10.03 -15.38
N THR A 190 -13.17 10.87 -15.20
CA THR A 190 -11.76 10.57 -15.51
C THR A 190 -10.87 11.02 -14.36
N PHE A 191 -9.72 10.34 -14.18
CA PHE A 191 -8.82 10.56 -13.06
C PHE A 191 -7.40 10.82 -13.54
N ASP A 192 -6.74 11.81 -12.94
CA ASP A 192 -5.36 12.18 -13.23
C ASP A 192 -4.38 11.21 -12.58
N PHE A 193 -4.78 10.65 -11.43
CA PHE A 193 -3.98 9.70 -10.67
C PHE A 193 -4.88 8.61 -10.10
N VAL A 194 -4.45 7.36 -10.24
CA VAL A 194 -5.15 6.20 -9.67
C VAL A 194 -4.19 5.44 -8.77
N PHE A 195 -4.60 5.14 -7.55
CA PHE A 195 -3.87 4.27 -6.63
C PHE A 195 -4.62 2.96 -6.43
N ILE A 196 -3.92 1.82 -6.54
CA ILE A 196 -4.50 0.48 -6.40
C ILE A 196 -3.80 -0.25 -5.26
N ASP A 197 -4.55 -0.54 -4.19
CA ASP A 197 -4.14 -1.40 -3.07
C ASP A 197 -5.35 -2.18 -2.53
N ALA A 198 -5.84 -3.13 -3.30
CA ALA A 198 -7.06 -3.90 -3.01
C ALA A 198 -6.83 -5.42 -3.06
N ASP A 199 -7.86 -6.20 -3.43
CA ASP A 199 -7.74 -7.65 -3.64
C ASP A 199 -6.80 -7.92 -4.84
N LYS A 200 -5.69 -8.58 -4.57
CA LYS A 200 -4.61 -8.82 -5.55
C LYS A 200 -5.10 -9.62 -6.77
N ARG A 201 -6.14 -10.43 -6.59
CA ARG A 201 -6.72 -11.26 -7.66
C ARG A 201 -7.50 -10.45 -8.70
N GLU A 202 -7.90 -9.23 -8.37
CA GLU A 202 -8.66 -8.32 -9.25
C GLU A 202 -7.78 -7.25 -9.92
N TYR A 203 -6.46 -7.20 -9.66
CA TYR A 203 -5.56 -6.16 -10.17
C TYR A 203 -5.55 -6.07 -11.70
N VAL A 204 -5.57 -7.20 -12.40
CA VAL A 204 -5.64 -7.24 -13.87
C VAL A 204 -6.95 -6.62 -14.37
N GLU A 205 -8.08 -6.93 -13.70
CA GLU A 205 -9.38 -6.39 -14.07
C GLU A 205 -9.51 -4.89 -13.79
N TYR A 206 -8.93 -4.42 -12.69
CA TYR A 206 -8.84 -2.97 -12.40
C TYR A 206 -8.04 -2.26 -13.48
N PHE A 207 -6.86 -2.77 -13.82
CA PHE A 207 -5.99 -2.19 -14.85
C PHE A 207 -6.71 -2.08 -16.20
N HIS A 208 -7.33 -3.16 -16.66
CA HIS A 208 -8.09 -3.15 -17.91
C HIS A 208 -9.29 -2.18 -17.83
N SER A 209 -10.03 -2.18 -16.73
CA SER A 209 -11.17 -1.28 -16.55
C SER A 209 -10.76 0.19 -16.65
N LEU A 210 -9.62 0.57 -16.06
CA LEU A 210 -9.11 1.94 -16.09
C LEU A 210 -8.77 2.39 -17.51
N LEU A 211 -8.18 1.52 -18.32
CA LEU A 211 -7.78 1.83 -19.70
C LEU A 211 -8.95 1.73 -20.68
N ASP A 212 -9.72 0.64 -20.63
CA ASP A 212 -10.73 0.30 -21.63
C ASP A 212 -12.00 1.17 -21.50
N LYS A 213 -12.31 1.63 -20.27
CA LYS A 213 -13.45 2.50 -19.97
C LYS A 213 -13.08 3.99 -19.92
N ASN A 214 -11.83 4.34 -20.28
CA ASN A 214 -11.33 5.71 -20.24
C ASN A 214 -11.42 6.39 -18.85
N LEU A 215 -11.30 5.64 -17.78
CA LEU A 215 -11.25 6.19 -16.41
C LEU A 215 -9.91 6.88 -16.12
N LEU A 216 -8.82 6.45 -16.77
CA LEU A 216 -7.52 7.12 -16.69
C LEU A 216 -7.48 8.28 -17.70
N ALA A 217 -7.21 9.48 -17.22
CA ALA A 217 -6.99 10.66 -18.06
C ALA A 217 -5.82 10.44 -19.06
N PRO A 218 -5.77 11.13 -20.19
CA PRO A 218 -4.71 10.94 -21.20
C PRO A 218 -3.29 11.11 -20.67
N GLU A 219 -3.07 12.03 -19.72
CA GLU A 219 -1.79 12.27 -19.06
C GLU A 219 -1.75 11.66 -17.63
N GLY A 220 -2.71 10.80 -17.29
CA GLY A 220 -2.88 10.23 -15.98
C GLY A 220 -1.88 9.11 -15.68
N PHE A 221 -1.69 8.85 -14.39
CA PHE A 221 -0.83 7.81 -13.87
C PHE A 221 -1.62 6.81 -13.02
N ILE A 222 -1.23 5.54 -13.11
CA ILE A 222 -1.67 4.50 -12.18
C ILE A 222 -0.47 4.13 -11.31
N CYS A 223 -0.68 4.08 -10.01
CA CYS A 223 0.29 3.63 -9.02
C CYS A 223 -0.28 2.39 -8.32
N VAL A 224 0.47 1.29 -8.29
CA VAL A 224 -0.02 0.00 -7.81
C VAL A 224 0.89 -0.52 -6.72
N ASP A 225 0.33 -0.74 -5.53
CA ASP A 225 1.08 -1.27 -4.38
C ASP A 225 1.19 -2.80 -4.37
N ASN A 226 2.12 -3.30 -3.60
CA ASN A 226 2.43 -4.72 -3.34
C ASN A 226 2.83 -5.51 -4.59
N THR A 227 3.43 -4.86 -5.57
CA THR A 227 3.81 -5.52 -6.83
C THR A 227 5.05 -6.42 -6.73
N LEU A 228 5.74 -6.44 -5.57
CA LEU A 228 6.73 -7.45 -5.19
C LEU A 228 6.14 -8.56 -4.29
N LEU A 229 5.05 -8.30 -3.64
CA LEU A 229 4.32 -9.18 -2.73
C LEU A 229 5.23 -10.01 -1.84
N GLN A 230 5.96 -9.32 -0.95
CA GLN A 230 6.89 -9.93 0.02
C GLN A 230 7.98 -10.80 -0.64
N GLY A 231 8.32 -10.50 -1.89
CA GLY A 231 9.29 -11.24 -2.67
C GLY A 231 8.74 -12.44 -3.43
N GLN A 232 7.48 -12.80 -3.26
CA GLN A 232 6.92 -14.01 -3.87
C GLN A 232 7.03 -14.03 -5.40
N VAL A 233 6.85 -12.88 -6.06
CA VAL A 233 6.81 -12.80 -7.54
C VAL A 233 8.12 -13.20 -8.24
N TYR A 234 9.25 -13.20 -7.54
CA TYR A 234 10.54 -13.63 -8.07
C TYR A 234 11.07 -14.93 -7.46
N LEU A 235 10.26 -15.59 -6.60
CA LEU A 235 10.49 -16.97 -6.17
C LEU A 235 9.96 -17.96 -7.20
N PRO A 236 10.34 -19.25 -7.12
CA PRO A 236 9.75 -20.29 -7.98
C PRO A 236 8.22 -20.29 -7.90
N ALA A 237 7.53 -20.42 -9.04
CA ALA A 237 6.06 -20.40 -9.10
C ALA A 237 5.38 -21.46 -8.20
N THR A 238 6.09 -22.53 -7.85
CA THR A 238 5.62 -23.56 -6.90
C THR A 238 5.51 -23.05 -5.45
N GLU A 239 6.13 -21.92 -5.15
CA GLU A 239 6.12 -21.29 -3.83
C GLU A 239 5.13 -20.12 -3.73
N HIS A 240 4.48 -19.76 -4.85
CA HIS A 240 3.51 -18.67 -4.85
C HIS A 240 2.26 -19.04 -4.06
N THR A 241 1.81 -18.12 -3.22
CA THR A 241 0.42 -18.12 -2.74
C THR A 241 -0.53 -17.73 -3.89
N PRO A 242 -1.86 -17.89 -3.74
CA PRO A 242 -2.82 -17.39 -4.73
C PRO A 242 -2.62 -15.90 -5.06
N ASN A 243 -2.31 -15.06 -4.07
CA ASN A 243 -2.02 -13.65 -4.28
C ASN A 243 -0.67 -13.46 -5.00
N GLY A 244 0.35 -14.26 -4.67
CA GLY A 244 1.65 -14.25 -5.36
C GLY A 244 1.52 -14.54 -6.85
N ALA A 245 0.74 -15.56 -7.19
CA ALA A 245 0.45 -15.89 -8.58
C ALA A 245 -0.32 -14.78 -9.30
N ALA A 246 -1.30 -14.16 -8.61
CA ALA A 246 -2.09 -13.07 -9.18
C ALA A 246 -1.25 -11.81 -9.46
N ILE A 247 -0.35 -11.44 -8.55
CA ILE A 247 0.56 -10.30 -8.77
C ILE A 247 1.60 -10.60 -9.83
N ALA A 248 2.16 -11.82 -9.88
CA ALA A 248 3.07 -12.20 -10.95
C ALA A 248 2.39 -12.12 -12.32
N GLU A 249 1.12 -12.52 -12.42
CA GLU A 249 0.33 -12.37 -13.64
C GLU A 249 0.03 -10.91 -13.95
N PHE A 250 -0.34 -10.09 -12.96
CA PHE A 250 -0.52 -8.64 -13.14
C PHE A 250 0.74 -7.99 -13.70
N ASN A 251 1.90 -8.23 -13.11
CA ASN A 251 3.17 -7.69 -13.58
C ASN A 251 3.46 -8.10 -15.03
N ARG A 252 3.17 -9.35 -15.40
CA ARG A 252 3.33 -9.87 -16.76
C ARG A 252 2.38 -9.18 -17.74
N VAL A 253 1.11 -9.02 -17.36
CA VAL A 253 0.08 -8.35 -18.20
C VAL A 253 0.45 -6.91 -18.48
N VAL A 254 0.79 -6.14 -17.44
CA VAL A 254 1.20 -4.74 -17.59
C VAL A 254 2.44 -4.60 -18.46
N ALA A 255 3.46 -5.45 -18.24
CA ALA A 255 4.70 -5.43 -19.02
C ALA A 255 4.49 -5.78 -20.52
N ALA A 256 3.44 -6.54 -20.84
CA ALA A 256 3.11 -6.91 -22.22
C ALA A 256 2.13 -5.95 -22.90
N ASP A 257 1.52 -5.00 -22.18
CA ASP A 257 0.52 -4.09 -22.76
C ASP A 257 1.20 -2.92 -23.47
N SER A 258 1.11 -2.89 -24.79
CA SER A 258 1.72 -1.85 -25.64
C SER A 258 1.09 -0.45 -25.50
N ARG A 259 0.00 -0.31 -24.76
CA ARG A 259 -0.69 0.98 -24.54
C ARG A 259 -0.06 1.79 -23.40
N VAL A 260 0.82 1.16 -22.62
CA VAL A 260 1.42 1.77 -21.42
C VAL A 260 2.93 1.60 -21.38
N GLU A 261 3.58 2.41 -20.58
CA GLU A 261 4.92 2.16 -20.07
C GLU A 261 4.87 2.15 -18.54
N GLN A 262 5.73 1.37 -17.91
CA GLN A 262 5.78 1.24 -16.47
C GLN A 262 7.19 1.14 -15.92
N VAL A 263 7.30 1.43 -14.62
CA VAL A 263 8.48 1.11 -13.80
C VAL A 263 8.03 0.52 -12.48
N LEU A 264 8.65 -0.59 -12.08
CA LEU A 264 8.48 -1.18 -10.76
C LEU A 264 9.60 -0.68 -9.85
N LEU A 265 9.24 0.04 -8.80
CA LEU A 265 10.14 0.59 -7.79
C LEU A 265 10.18 -0.33 -6.57
N PRO A 266 11.36 -0.59 -5.98
CA PRO A 266 11.47 -1.38 -4.75
C PRO A 266 11.17 -0.53 -3.51
N LEU A 267 10.05 0.20 -3.54
CA LEU A 267 9.54 0.95 -2.42
C LEU A 267 8.63 0.04 -1.61
N ARG A 268 8.93 -0.13 -0.31
CA ARG A 268 8.20 -1.05 0.57
C ARG A 268 8.01 -2.45 -0.05
N ASP A 269 6.77 -2.84 -0.33
CA ASP A 269 6.44 -4.13 -0.96
C ASP A 269 6.33 -4.07 -2.49
N GLY A 270 6.95 -3.04 -3.08
CA GLY A 270 6.98 -2.80 -4.52
C GLY A 270 5.85 -1.91 -5.00
N LEU A 271 6.21 -0.81 -5.64
CA LEU A 271 5.30 0.17 -6.18
C LEU A 271 5.49 0.28 -7.70
N THR A 272 4.48 -0.11 -8.48
CA THR A 272 4.53 0.02 -9.94
C THR A 272 3.84 1.30 -10.38
N ILE A 273 4.59 2.15 -11.10
CA ILE A 273 4.06 3.36 -11.72
C ILE A 273 3.84 3.07 -13.20
N ILE A 274 2.64 3.35 -13.68
CA ILE A 274 2.19 3.08 -15.04
C ILE A 274 1.63 4.37 -15.63
N ARG A 275 1.94 4.67 -16.87
CA ARG A 275 1.26 5.72 -17.63
C ARG A 275 0.86 5.25 -19.02
N ARG A 276 -0.20 5.85 -19.57
CA ARG A 276 -0.61 5.60 -20.96
C ARG A 276 0.41 6.21 -21.93
N LEU A 277 0.77 5.46 -22.96
CA LEU A 277 1.53 6.01 -24.09
C LEU A 277 0.62 6.89 -24.94
N ARG A 278 1.18 8.00 -25.43
CA ARG A 278 0.49 8.83 -26.42
C ARG A 278 0.43 8.05 -27.74
N ALA A 279 -0.77 7.98 -28.32
CA ALA A 279 -0.96 7.42 -29.65
C ALA A 279 -0.30 8.27 -30.73
#